data_520fbafa635bfec6ce6bb9b47f92a941
#
_entry.id   520fbafa635bfec6ce6bb9b47f92a941
#
_cell.length_a   1.000
_cell.length_b   1.000
_cell.length_c   1.000
_cell.angle_alpha   90.00
_cell.angle_beta   90.00
_cell.angle_gamma   90.00
#
_symmetry.space_group_name_H-M   'P 1'
#
loop_
_entity.id
_entity.type
_entity.pdbx_description
1 polymer ?
#
loop_
_entity_poly.entity_id
_entity_poly.type
_entity_poly.pdbx_seq_one_letter_code
_entity_poly.pdbx_strand_id
1 'polypeptide(L)'
;MSTEINIEKLYENCIKILTDLIGFKTISGDDNSNLINYCEEYLQKLGATSFKTFDEEKKRVNLFATFKAKKTNGIKPIILSGHTDTVPVSKSWSTDPFKATIKDEKLYGRGACDMKGFIACVLAYAPIYSKVELNRDIHFSFTFDEETALSLIHI
;
A
#
# COMPACT_ATOMS: atom_id res chain seq x y z
N MET A 1 15.62 0.38 -24.37
CA MET A 1 16.31 -0.60 -23.49
C MET A 1 15.24 -1.31 -22.69
N SER A 2 15.10 -2.64 -22.80
CA SER A 2 14.23 -3.41 -21.93
C SER A 2 14.84 -3.37 -20.53
N THR A 3 14.14 -2.80 -19.57
CA THR A 3 14.57 -2.84 -18.16
C THR A 3 14.33 -4.28 -17.72
N GLU A 4 15.39 -5.08 -17.67
CA GLU A 4 15.32 -6.44 -17.15
C GLU A 4 14.91 -6.36 -15.66
N ILE A 5 13.80 -6.96 -15.33
CA ILE A 5 13.27 -6.95 -13.95
C ILE A 5 13.97 -8.07 -13.18
N ASN A 6 14.77 -7.69 -12.18
CA ASN A 6 15.34 -8.66 -11.26
C ASN A 6 14.25 -9.08 -10.25
N ILE A 7 13.68 -10.25 -10.48
CA ILE A 7 12.55 -10.80 -9.69
C ILE A 7 12.96 -11.06 -8.23
N GLU A 8 14.19 -11.55 -7.99
CA GLU A 8 14.67 -11.83 -6.64
C GLU A 8 14.74 -10.54 -5.80
N LYS A 9 15.35 -9.49 -6.35
CA LYS A 9 15.41 -8.18 -5.69
C LYS A 9 14.04 -7.55 -5.50
N LEU A 10 13.10 -7.76 -6.43
CA LEU A 10 11.73 -7.30 -6.31
C LEU A 10 11.01 -8.00 -5.16
N TYR A 11 11.19 -9.32 -5.06
CA TYR A 11 10.65 -10.13 -3.97
C TYR A 11 11.19 -9.70 -2.61
N GLU A 12 12.51 -9.55 -2.48
CA GLU A 12 13.14 -9.07 -1.24
C GLU A 12 12.59 -7.71 -0.81
N ASN A 13 12.45 -6.78 -1.76
CA ASN A 13 11.88 -5.46 -1.50
C ASN A 13 10.40 -5.55 -1.07
N CYS A 14 9.62 -6.43 -1.69
CA CYS A 14 8.23 -6.67 -1.32
C CYS A 14 8.11 -7.20 0.12
N ILE A 15 8.93 -8.21 0.50
CA ILE A 15 8.95 -8.75 1.86
C ILE A 15 9.37 -7.69 2.88
N LYS A 16 10.36 -6.86 2.55
CA LYS A 16 10.78 -5.75 3.41
C LYS A 16 9.63 -4.75 3.63
N ILE A 17 9.00 -4.28 2.56
CA ILE A 17 7.88 -3.34 2.64
C ILE A 17 6.72 -3.97 3.43
N LEU A 18 6.37 -5.23 3.17
CA LEU A 18 5.31 -5.93 3.91
C LEU A 18 5.63 -6.02 5.41
N THR A 19 6.89 -6.29 5.75
CA THR A 19 7.35 -6.31 7.14
C THR A 19 7.14 -4.96 7.82
N ASP A 20 7.51 -3.87 7.13
CA ASP A 20 7.31 -2.51 7.63
C ASP A 20 5.82 -2.19 7.80
N LEU A 21 4.98 -2.53 6.79
CA LEU A 21 3.54 -2.29 6.83
C LEU A 21 2.82 -3.06 7.95
N ILE A 22 3.21 -4.31 8.23
CA ILE A 22 2.65 -5.10 9.32
C ILE A 22 2.93 -4.43 10.68
N GLY A 23 4.08 -3.77 10.82
CA GLY A 23 4.46 -3.05 12.03
C GLY A 23 3.53 -1.89 12.40
N PHE A 24 2.80 -1.32 11.45
CA PHE A 24 1.79 -0.31 11.72
C PHE A 24 0.50 -0.97 12.22
N LYS A 25 0.09 -0.64 13.46
CA LYS A 25 -1.18 -1.09 14.03
C LYS A 25 -2.31 -0.20 13.49
N THR A 26 -2.97 -0.66 12.46
CA THR A 26 -4.06 0.06 11.80
C THR A 26 -5.35 -0.76 11.89
N ILE A 27 -5.76 -1.09 13.12
CA ILE A 27 -7.06 -1.72 13.34
C ILE A 27 -8.15 -0.73 12.90
N SER A 28 -9.20 -1.22 12.25
CA SER A 28 -10.28 -0.37 11.75
C SER A 28 -10.82 0.54 12.85
N GLY A 29 -10.93 1.83 12.54
CA GLY A 29 -11.25 2.88 13.51
C GLY A 29 -10.04 3.53 14.19
N ASP A 30 -8.85 2.92 14.16
CA ASP A 30 -7.63 3.51 14.69
C ASP A 30 -6.96 4.48 13.69
N ASP A 31 -6.01 5.26 14.19
CA ASP A 31 -5.17 6.15 13.39
C ASP A 31 -4.27 5.35 12.43
N ASN A 32 -4.35 5.63 11.12
CA ASN A 32 -3.53 5.04 10.08
C ASN A 32 -2.50 6.02 9.49
N SER A 33 -2.37 7.21 10.02
CA SER A 33 -1.57 8.30 9.46
C SER A 33 -0.09 7.92 9.26
N ASN A 34 0.50 7.17 10.19
CA ASN A 34 1.89 6.73 10.08
C ASN A 34 2.11 5.79 8.89
N LEU A 35 1.18 4.86 8.65
CA LEU A 35 1.24 3.97 7.48
C LEU A 35 1.09 4.78 6.19
N ILE A 36 0.12 5.68 6.14
CA ILE A 36 -0.12 6.53 4.98
C ILE A 36 1.08 7.44 4.69
N ASN A 37 1.68 8.04 5.72
CA ASN A 37 2.88 8.86 5.55
C ASN A 37 4.04 8.03 4.97
N TYR A 38 4.25 6.81 5.47
CA TYR A 38 5.25 5.88 4.92
C TYR A 38 5.01 5.63 3.42
N CYS A 39 3.78 5.31 3.03
CA CYS A 39 3.43 5.06 1.63
C CYS A 39 3.61 6.31 0.75
N GLU A 40 3.16 7.47 1.24
CA GLU A 40 3.28 8.74 0.53
C GLU A 40 4.73 9.11 0.29
N GLU A 41 5.55 9.11 1.33
CA GLU A 41 6.99 9.43 1.22
C GLU A 41 7.71 8.47 0.27
N TYR A 42 7.36 7.19 0.33
CA TYR A 42 7.93 6.20 -0.58
C TYR A 42 7.63 6.53 -2.04
N LEU A 43 6.37 6.83 -2.35
CA LEU A 43 5.92 7.16 -3.71
C LEU A 43 6.44 8.52 -4.18
N GLN A 44 6.44 9.54 -3.31
CA GLN A 44 6.97 10.88 -3.65
C GLN A 44 8.46 10.87 -3.95
N LYS A 45 9.27 10.10 -3.20
CA LYS A 45 10.71 9.90 -3.50
C LYS A 45 10.97 9.32 -4.89
N LEU A 46 9.98 8.64 -5.46
CA LEU A 46 10.01 8.08 -6.81
C LEU A 46 9.38 8.99 -7.88
N GLY A 47 8.91 10.19 -7.48
CA GLY A 47 8.38 11.20 -8.39
C GLY A 47 6.86 11.17 -8.57
N ALA A 48 6.11 10.43 -7.74
CA ALA A 48 4.65 10.51 -7.74
C ALA A 48 4.19 11.85 -7.14
N THR A 49 3.09 12.39 -7.65
CA THR A 49 2.31 13.43 -6.99
C THR A 49 1.27 12.79 -6.10
N SER A 50 0.88 13.43 -5.00
CA SER A 50 -0.12 12.87 -4.08
C SER A 50 -1.02 13.94 -3.48
N PHE A 51 -2.18 13.50 -2.99
CA PHE A 51 -3.03 14.25 -2.07
C PHE A 51 -3.66 13.29 -1.06
N LYS A 52 -4.10 13.85 0.06
CA LYS A 52 -4.75 13.12 1.15
C LYS A 52 -6.15 13.65 1.39
N THR A 53 -7.04 12.77 1.81
CA THR A 53 -8.33 13.13 2.42
C THR A 53 -8.38 12.57 3.82
N PHE A 54 -9.14 13.22 4.70
CA PHE A 54 -9.18 12.91 6.11
C PHE A 54 -10.62 12.67 6.54
N ASP A 55 -10.80 11.85 7.58
CA ASP A 55 -12.06 11.80 8.30
C ASP A 55 -12.31 13.11 9.07
N GLU A 56 -13.49 13.24 9.69
CA GLU A 56 -13.89 14.43 10.43
C GLU A 56 -12.94 14.74 11.61
N GLU A 57 -12.45 13.71 12.28
CA GLU A 57 -11.50 13.84 13.41
C GLU A 57 -10.05 14.03 13.00
N LYS A 58 -9.76 13.94 11.69
CA LYS A 58 -8.41 14.01 11.09
C LYS A 58 -7.42 12.95 11.60
N LYS A 59 -7.93 11.82 12.04
CA LYS A 59 -7.15 10.66 12.52
C LYS A 59 -6.93 9.63 11.44
N ARG A 60 -7.92 9.45 10.55
CA ARG A 60 -7.87 8.47 9.48
C ARG A 60 -7.68 9.17 8.16
N VAL A 61 -6.82 8.60 7.35
CA VAL A 61 -6.30 9.26 6.15
C VAL A 61 -6.41 8.32 4.96
N ASN A 62 -6.96 8.82 3.85
CA ASN A 62 -6.82 8.20 2.55
C ASN A 62 -5.67 8.87 1.78
N LEU A 63 -4.95 8.08 1.00
CA LEU A 63 -3.91 8.55 0.10
C LEU A 63 -4.34 8.28 -1.34
N PHE A 64 -4.21 9.29 -2.18
CA PHE A 64 -4.24 9.14 -3.62
C PHE A 64 -2.92 9.65 -4.21
N ALA A 65 -2.17 8.78 -4.87
CA ALA A 65 -0.89 9.13 -5.48
C ALA A 65 -0.87 8.76 -6.95
N THR A 66 -0.07 9.47 -7.76
CA THR A 66 -0.09 9.32 -9.22
C THR A 66 1.30 9.39 -9.82
N PHE A 67 1.68 8.38 -10.58
CA PHE A 67 2.72 8.51 -11.61
C PHE A 67 2.07 8.96 -12.91
N LYS A 68 2.36 10.19 -13.30
CA LYS A 68 1.84 10.79 -14.52
C LYS A 68 2.54 10.26 -15.78
N ALA A 69 1.75 9.86 -16.76
CA ALA A 69 2.25 9.62 -18.11
C ALA A 69 2.54 10.94 -18.83
N LYS A 70 3.59 10.98 -19.64
CA LYS A 70 3.87 12.16 -20.48
C LYS A 70 2.83 12.34 -21.59
N LYS A 71 2.30 11.22 -22.11
CA LYS A 71 1.26 11.18 -23.15
C LYS A 71 0.34 9.99 -22.88
N THR A 72 -0.94 10.20 -22.81
CA THR A 72 -1.93 9.13 -22.55
C THR A 72 -2.63 8.65 -23.82
N ASN A 73 -2.60 9.43 -24.90
CA ASN A 73 -3.29 9.13 -26.17
C ASN A 73 -4.76 8.67 -25.98
N GLY A 74 -5.45 9.20 -24.96
CA GLY A 74 -6.81 8.81 -24.62
C GLY A 74 -6.94 7.47 -23.87
N ILE A 75 -5.83 6.82 -23.53
CA ILE A 75 -5.85 5.57 -22.76
C ILE A 75 -6.23 5.87 -21.30
N LYS A 76 -7.22 5.14 -20.78
CA LYS A 76 -7.67 5.29 -19.39
C LYS A 76 -6.55 4.91 -18.39
N PRO A 77 -6.46 5.59 -17.25
CA PRO A 77 -5.51 5.25 -16.20
C PRO A 77 -5.77 3.87 -15.59
N ILE A 78 -4.78 3.37 -14.85
CA ILE A 78 -4.93 2.21 -13.97
C ILE A 78 -4.97 2.73 -12.54
N ILE A 79 -5.88 2.18 -11.72
CA ILE A 79 -5.94 2.45 -10.28
C ILE A 79 -5.59 1.16 -9.54
N LEU A 80 -4.55 1.22 -8.71
CA LEU A 80 -4.15 0.17 -7.78
C LEU A 80 -4.72 0.55 -6.42
N SER A 81 -5.84 -0.06 -6.05
CA SER A 81 -6.60 0.30 -4.85
C SER A 81 -6.50 -0.77 -3.78
N GLY A 82 -6.32 -0.35 -2.52
CA GLY A 82 -6.29 -1.23 -1.37
C GLY A 82 -6.61 -0.49 -0.08
N HIS A 83 -7.13 -1.22 0.93
CA HIS A 83 -7.36 -0.67 2.26
C HIS A 83 -6.15 -0.89 3.17
N THR A 84 -5.98 0.00 4.14
CA THR A 84 -4.85 0.02 5.07
C THR A 84 -5.21 -0.50 6.45
N ASP A 85 -6.50 -0.55 6.74
CA ASP A 85 -7.02 -1.06 8.00
C ASP A 85 -7.05 -2.59 8.04
N THR A 86 -7.22 -3.11 9.23
CA THR A 86 -7.26 -4.55 9.49
C THR A 86 -8.28 -4.84 10.59
N VAL A 87 -8.90 -6.02 10.55
CA VAL A 87 -9.75 -6.47 11.65
C VAL A 87 -8.97 -6.61 12.96
N PRO A 88 -9.64 -6.52 14.12
CA PRO A 88 -9.03 -6.74 15.42
C PRO A 88 -8.32 -8.10 15.53
N VAL A 89 -7.35 -8.18 16.42
CA VAL A 89 -6.64 -9.43 16.70
C VAL A 89 -7.32 -10.22 17.81
N SER A 90 -7.38 -11.54 17.64
CA SER A 90 -7.87 -12.46 18.66
C SER A 90 -6.75 -12.90 19.61
N LYS A 91 -7.11 -13.50 20.76
CA LYS A 91 -6.15 -14.08 21.70
C LYS A 91 -5.47 -15.37 21.19
N SER A 92 -5.89 -15.91 20.06
CA SER A 92 -5.40 -17.18 19.50
C SER A 92 -4.14 -17.06 18.64
N TRP A 93 -3.56 -15.86 18.51
CA TRP A 93 -2.30 -15.68 17.78
C TRP A 93 -1.14 -16.32 18.52
N SER A 94 -0.38 -17.17 17.82
CA SER A 94 0.83 -17.83 18.35
C SER A 94 2.10 -16.98 18.23
N THR A 95 2.04 -15.87 17.49
CA THR A 95 3.11 -14.89 17.28
C THR A 95 2.55 -13.49 17.52
N ASP A 96 3.43 -12.48 17.66
CA ASP A 96 2.97 -11.08 17.68
C ASP A 96 2.33 -10.74 16.31
N PRO A 97 1.03 -10.39 16.29
CA PRO A 97 0.33 -10.10 15.02
C PRO A 97 0.85 -8.85 14.29
N PHE A 98 1.53 -7.95 14.99
CA PHE A 98 2.09 -6.72 14.43
C PHE A 98 3.61 -6.78 14.23
N LYS A 99 4.18 -7.99 14.28
CA LYS A 99 5.57 -8.27 13.94
C LYS A 99 5.62 -9.38 12.90
N ALA A 100 6.03 -9.04 11.68
CA ALA A 100 6.14 -10.03 10.61
C ALA A 100 7.06 -11.18 11.07
N THR A 101 6.56 -12.40 10.99
CA THR A 101 7.27 -13.62 11.35
C THR A 101 7.31 -14.54 10.14
N ILE A 102 8.53 -14.89 9.68
CA ILE A 102 8.70 -15.86 8.59
C ILE A 102 9.01 -17.22 9.20
N LYS A 103 8.16 -18.19 8.89
CA LYS A 103 8.29 -19.58 9.34
C LYS A 103 7.72 -20.52 8.28
N ASP A 104 8.41 -21.62 7.98
CA ASP A 104 7.97 -22.63 7.02
C ASP A 104 7.57 -22.02 5.67
N GLU A 105 8.42 -21.13 5.13
CA GLU A 105 8.23 -20.39 3.86
C GLU A 105 6.95 -19.54 3.82
N LYS A 106 6.35 -19.24 4.96
CA LYS A 106 5.16 -18.38 5.09
C LYS A 106 5.48 -17.17 5.95
N LEU A 107 4.89 -16.03 5.57
CA LEU A 107 4.95 -14.81 6.37
C LEU A 107 3.64 -14.64 7.14
N TYR A 108 3.77 -14.55 8.45
CA TYR A 108 2.66 -14.37 9.39
C TYR A 108 2.65 -12.94 9.92
N GLY A 109 1.48 -12.32 9.95
CA GLY A 109 1.23 -10.99 10.51
C GLY A 109 -0.19 -10.53 10.22
N ARG A 110 -0.76 -9.65 11.04
CA ARG A 110 -2.10 -9.11 10.82
C ARG A 110 -2.10 -8.24 9.55
N GLY A 111 -3.03 -8.51 8.64
CA GLY A 111 -3.13 -7.84 7.36
C GLY A 111 -2.13 -8.34 6.31
N ALA A 112 -1.31 -9.36 6.58
CA ALA A 112 -0.35 -9.87 5.59
C ALA A 112 -1.02 -10.32 4.29
N CYS A 113 -2.20 -10.94 4.37
CA CYS A 113 -2.98 -11.36 3.21
C CYS A 113 -4.03 -10.30 2.83
N ASP A 114 -4.74 -9.75 3.80
CA ASP A 114 -5.83 -8.81 3.65
C ASP A 114 -5.54 -7.51 4.41
N MET A 115 -5.09 -6.42 3.69
CA MET A 115 -4.51 -6.55 2.35
C MET A 115 -3.18 -5.79 2.21
N LYS A 116 -2.38 -5.68 3.30
CA LYS A 116 -1.06 -5.04 3.29
C LYS A 116 -0.08 -5.73 2.34
N GLY A 117 -0.27 -7.04 2.06
CA GLY A 117 0.50 -7.77 1.06
C GLY A 117 0.31 -7.21 -0.35
N PHE A 118 -0.93 -6.88 -0.73
CA PHE A 118 -1.19 -6.20 -2.00
C PHE A 118 -0.51 -4.83 -2.04
N ILE A 119 -0.66 -4.02 -0.97
CA ILE A 119 0.00 -2.71 -0.87
C ILE A 119 1.51 -2.85 -1.00
N ALA A 120 2.12 -3.83 -0.33
CA ALA A 120 3.55 -4.10 -0.44
C ALA A 120 3.98 -4.45 -1.87
N CYS A 121 3.20 -5.29 -2.56
CA CYS A 121 3.47 -5.63 -3.96
C CYS A 121 3.44 -4.40 -4.86
N VAL A 122 2.40 -3.56 -4.78
CA VAL A 122 2.29 -2.40 -5.65
C VAL A 122 3.36 -1.35 -5.36
N LEU A 123 3.75 -1.18 -4.09
CA LEU A 123 4.87 -0.31 -3.71
C LEU A 123 6.21 -0.87 -4.19
N ALA A 124 6.43 -2.18 -4.12
CA ALA A 124 7.64 -2.80 -4.62
C ALA A 124 7.84 -2.60 -6.13
N TYR A 125 6.74 -2.53 -6.90
CA TYR A 125 6.77 -2.23 -8.33
C TYR A 125 6.92 -0.73 -8.65
N ALA A 126 6.66 0.18 -7.73
CA ALA A 126 6.70 1.62 -7.97
C ALA A 126 8.05 2.13 -8.52
N PRO A 127 9.25 1.61 -8.11
CA PRO A 127 10.52 1.98 -8.73
C PRO A 127 10.64 1.63 -10.21
N ILE A 128 9.87 0.65 -10.70
CA ILE A 128 9.82 0.28 -12.11
C ILE A 128 8.99 1.30 -12.85
N TYR A 129 7.79 1.64 -12.35
CA TYR A 129 6.91 2.65 -12.95
C TYR A 129 7.58 4.02 -13.06
N SER A 130 8.42 4.39 -12.08
CA SER A 130 9.14 5.66 -12.09
C SER A 130 10.23 5.77 -13.16
N LYS A 131 10.69 4.64 -13.72
CA LYS A 131 11.82 4.57 -14.68
C LYS A 131 11.40 4.29 -16.10
N VAL A 132 10.17 3.87 -16.33
CA VAL A 132 9.66 3.55 -17.67
C VAL A 132 8.82 4.70 -18.23
N GLU A 133 8.75 4.80 -19.56
CA GLU A 133 7.84 5.73 -20.19
C GLU A 133 6.42 5.15 -20.14
N LEU A 134 5.59 5.75 -19.30
CA LEU A 134 4.19 5.36 -19.14
C LEU A 134 3.34 5.89 -20.30
N ASN A 135 2.43 5.08 -20.82
CA ASN A 135 1.43 5.45 -21.82
C ASN A 135 0.05 5.75 -21.20
N ARG A 136 -0.08 5.61 -19.87
CA ARG A 136 -1.26 5.96 -19.05
C ARG A 136 -0.82 6.31 -17.64
N ASP A 137 -1.61 7.11 -16.96
CA ASP A 137 -1.38 7.39 -15.54
C ASP A 137 -1.55 6.11 -14.73
N ILE A 138 -0.75 5.96 -13.67
CA ILE A 138 -0.91 4.90 -12.67
C ILE A 138 -1.22 5.58 -11.35
N HIS A 139 -2.40 5.27 -10.81
CA HIS A 139 -2.87 5.78 -9.54
C HIS A 139 -2.74 4.71 -8.44
N PHE A 140 -2.42 5.16 -7.24
CA PHE A 140 -2.46 4.39 -6.01
C PHE A 140 -3.55 5.01 -5.14
N SER A 141 -4.49 4.21 -4.69
CA SER A 141 -5.57 4.64 -3.81
C SER A 141 -5.54 3.76 -2.56
N PHE A 142 -5.07 4.31 -1.44
CA PHE A 142 -5.00 3.61 -0.16
C PHE A 142 -6.00 4.23 0.80
N THR A 143 -6.90 3.41 1.32
CA THR A 143 -8.09 3.84 2.06
C THR A 143 -8.13 3.26 3.46
N PHE A 144 -9.04 3.77 4.30
CA PHE A 144 -9.32 3.28 5.65
C PHE A 144 -10.75 2.74 5.77
N ASP A 145 -11.03 1.98 6.84
CA ASP A 145 -12.36 1.48 7.26
C ASP A 145 -13.08 0.58 6.26
N GLU A 146 -12.34 -0.15 5.42
CA GLU A 146 -12.98 -1.15 4.57
C GLU A 146 -13.60 -2.28 5.39
N GLU A 147 -12.91 -2.71 6.45
CA GLU A 147 -13.28 -3.85 7.29
C GLU A 147 -14.44 -3.57 8.26
N THR A 148 -14.93 -2.34 8.37
CA THR A 148 -16.01 -1.99 9.31
C THR A 148 -17.31 -1.62 8.65
N ALA A 149 -17.31 -0.86 7.57
CA ALA A 149 -18.53 -0.27 7.04
C ALA A 149 -18.53 0.04 5.55
N LEU A 150 -17.56 -0.45 4.77
CA LEU A 150 -17.42 -0.11 3.35
C LEU A 150 -17.49 1.41 3.12
N SER A 151 -16.85 2.20 3.99
CA SER A 151 -16.85 3.66 3.87
C SER A 151 -16.15 4.19 2.62
N LEU A 152 -15.69 3.28 1.75
CA LEU A 152 -15.18 3.57 0.41
C LEU A 152 -16.17 4.34 -0.49
N ILE A 153 -17.46 4.34 -0.16
CA ILE A 153 -18.48 5.08 -0.93
C ILE A 153 -18.41 6.61 -0.72
N HIS A 154 -17.57 7.09 0.19
CA HIS A 154 -17.40 8.52 0.48
C HIS A 154 -16.11 9.12 -0.12
N ILE A 155 -15.45 8.42 -1.01
CA ILE A 155 -14.27 8.92 -1.73
C ILE A 155 -14.66 9.68 -2.98
#